data_03d21cc0b381b924730e78ea1d750a47
#
_entry.id   03d21cc0b381b924730e78ea1d750a47
#
_cell.length_a   1.000
_cell.length_b   1.000
_cell.length_c   1.000
_cell.angle_alpha   90.00
_cell.angle_beta   90.00
_cell.angle_gamma   90.00
#
_symmetry.space_group_name_H-M   'P 1'
#
loop_
_entity.id
_entity.type
_entity.pdbx_description
1 polymer ?
#
loop_
_entity_poly.entity_id
_entity_poly.type
_entity_poly.pdbx_seq_one_letter_code
_entity_poly.pdbx_strand_id
1 'polypeptide(L)'
;GAVVDEIIARYYLKKESLHNKFKILNEEISSEYYVIAVKKGNENLKNKIEEQLNLLSDNKKAAQISEKWFSENIFFRPEEANIENADNISQNKNVFPLFINGLSNTLVLFIIVIIASLPLGFLICLGRIYGCKFIKLSIGLYINIMRGTPLLLQLLFIFYGLPYVPFIGNYISFKDRFLAGTVAFILNYAAYFAEIFRGGVLSVDKGQIEACKVLGFSKIQALYKILIPQIFKVVLPSICNETVTLVKDTSLIYSIGVVELLSNTKNIVNSTANVFPYIIAGLIYFLACYFVTWIFRKFEKS
;
A
#
# COMPACT_ATOMS: atom_id res chain seq x y z
N GLY A 1 10.70 -5.21 -19.17
CA GLY A 1 9.99 -4.04 -19.66
C GLY A 1 9.58 -3.13 -18.51
N ALA A 2 9.30 -1.89 -18.79
CA ALA A 2 8.77 -0.94 -17.84
C ALA A 2 7.49 -0.32 -18.41
N VAL A 3 6.55 0.02 -17.53
CA VAL A 3 5.37 0.82 -17.85
C VAL A 3 5.65 2.24 -17.38
N VAL A 4 5.67 3.16 -18.33
CA VAL A 4 5.97 4.57 -18.07
C VAL A 4 5.09 5.42 -18.98
N ASP A 5 4.94 6.71 -18.65
CA ASP A 5 4.34 7.67 -19.54
C ASP A 5 5.11 7.75 -20.86
N GLU A 6 4.39 7.69 -21.98
CA GLU A 6 4.98 7.63 -23.31
C GLU A 6 5.79 8.88 -23.64
N ILE A 7 5.33 10.06 -23.24
CA ILE A 7 6.02 11.33 -23.50
C ILE A 7 7.35 11.36 -22.75
N ILE A 8 7.34 10.93 -21.49
CA ILE A 8 8.56 10.82 -20.69
C ILE A 8 9.52 9.80 -21.29
N ALA A 9 9.02 8.62 -21.68
CA ALA A 9 9.83 7.59 -22.32
C ALA A 9 10.50 8.11 -23.61
N ARG A 10 9.74 8.72 -24.50
CA ARG A 10 10.24 9.28 -25.79
C ARG A 10 11.29 10.36 -25.55
N TYR A 11 11.07 11.26 -24.58
CA TYR A 11 12.03 12.29 -24.21
C TYR A 11 13.38 11.69 -23.78
N TYR A 12 13.37 10.72 -22.86
CA TYR A 12 14.61 10.11 -22.37
C TYR A 12 15.29 9.24 -23.41
N LEU A 13 14.55 8.47 -24.22
CA LEU A 13 15.11 7.69 -25.31
C LEU A 13 15.86 8.57 -26.31
N LYS A 14 15.32 9.76 -26.59
CA LYS A 14 15.98 10.73 -27.47
C LYS A 14 17.19 11.37 -26.79
N LYS A 15 17.04 11.87 -25.58
CA LYS A 15 18.09 12.56 -24.82
C LYS A 15 19.32 11.68 -24.60
N GLU A 16 19.11 10.41 -24.26
CA GLU A 16 20.18 9.46 -23.96
C GLU A 16 20.59 8.61 -25.16
N SER A 17 20.04 8.89 -26.36
CA SER A 17 20.31 8.14 -27.61
C SER A 17 20.08 6.62 -27.50
N LEU A 18 19.04 6.24 -26.74
CA LEU A 18 18.74 4.84 -26.39
C LEU A 18 17.76 4.15 -27.36
N HIS A 19 17.40 4.77 -28.48
CA HIS A 19 16.42 4.22 -29.44
C HIS A 19 16.77 2.81 -29.96
N ASN A 20 18.08 2.48 -30.02
CA ASN A 20 18.54 1.16 -30.47
C ASN A 20 18.47 0.09 -29.38
N LYS A 21 18.28 0.46 -28.12
CA LYS A 21 18.26 -0.46 -26.98
C LYS A 21 16.86 -0.77 -26.45
N PHE A 22 15.90 0.13 -26.70
CA PHE A 22 14.54 0.00 -26.21
C PHE A 22 13.55 0.28 -27.32
N LYS A 23 12.40 -0.42 -27.25
CA LYS A 23 11.27 -0.23 -28.16
C LYS A 23 10.02 0.07 -27.33
N ILE A 24 9.29 1.10 -27.73
CA ILE A 24 7.94 1.37 -27.22
C ILE A 24 6.98 0.43 -27.95
N LEU A 25 6.16 -0.30 -27.21
CA LEU A 25 5.14 -1.19 -27.75
C LEU A 25 3.90 -0.36 -28.13
N ASN A 26 3.18 -0.79 -29.16
CA ASN A 26 1.96 -0.12 -29.62
C ASN A 26 0.71 -0.46 -28.78
N GLU A 27 0.88 -1.27 -27.73
CA GLU A 27 -0.21 -1.63 -26.81
C GLU A 27 -0.31 -0.56 -25.73
N GLU A 28 -1.36 0.25 -25.81
CA GLU A 28 -1.69 1.25 -24.78
C GLU A 28 -2.35 0.57 -23.57
N ILE A 29 -1.83 0.88 -22.37
CA ILE A 29 -2.43 0.40 -21.13
C ILE A 29 -3.52 1.38 -20.64
N SER A 30 -3.27 2.68 -20.86
CA SER A 30 -4.23 3.76 -20.59
C SER A 30 -3.88 4.98 -21.45
N SER A 31 -4.90 5.74 -21.83
CA SER A 31 -4.72 7.04 -22.51
C SER A 31 -4.94 8.16 -21.50
N GLU A 32 -3.98 9.08 -21.44
CA GLU A 32 -4.05 10.28 -20.58
C GLU A 32 -3.99 11.53 -21.44
N TYR A 33 -4.83 12.52 -21.08
CA TYR A 33 -4.83 13.81 -21.77
C TYR A 33 -4.14 14.88 -20.92
N TYR A 34 -3.24 15.62 -21.52
CA TYR A 34 -2.66 16.81 -20.91
C TYR A 34 -3.57 18.01 -21.20
N VAL A 35 -3.98 18.68 -20.15
CA VAL A 35 -4.94 19.78 -20.25
C VAL A 35 -4.39 21.05 -19.60
N ILE A 36 -4.79 22.20 -20.13
CA ILE A 36 -4.51 23.51 -19.53
C ILE A 36 -5.74 23.95 -18.74
N ALA A 37 -5.63 24.00 -17.42
CA ALA A 37 -6.72 24.45 -16.56
C ALA A 37 -6.72 25.97 -16.45
N VAL A 38 -7.88 26.58 -16.64
CA VAL A 38 -8.11 28.03 -16.50
C VAL A 38 -9.15 28.26 -15.40
N LYS A 39 -9.01 29.33 -14.61
CA LYS A 39 -9.99 29.68 -13.57
C LYS A 39 -11.39 29.81 -14.18
N LYS A 40 -12.38 29.14 -13.56
CA LYS A 40 -13.78 29.17 -13.99
C LYS A 40 -14.28 30.61 -14.12
N GLY A 41 -14.91 30.93 -15.28
CA GLY A 41 -15.38 32.27 -15.59
C GLY A 41 -14.37 33.17 -16.31
N ASN A 42 -13.11 32.73 -16.52
CA ASN A 42 -12.11 33.46 -17.30
C ASN A 42 -12.14 33.04 -18.78
N GLU A 43 -13.28 33.21 -19.43
CA GLU A 43 -13.49 32.84 -20.85
C GLU A 43 -12.53 33.56 -21.80
N ASN A 44 -12.14 34.79 -21.49
CA ASN A 44 -11.21 35.55 -22.32
C ASN A 44 -9.83 34.84 -22.40
N LEU A 45 -9.32 34.38 -21.27
CA LEU A 45 -8.03 33.65 -21.25
C LEU A 45 -8.16 32.29 -21.92
N LYS A 46 -9.28 31.57 -21.69
CA LYS A 46 -9.56 30.31 -22.35
C LYS A 46 -9.54 30.47 -23.87
N ASN A 47 -10.32 31.39 -24.41
CA ASN A 47 -10.42 31.62 -25.85
C ASN A 47 -9.09 32.04 -26.48
N LYS A 48 -8.29 32.86 -25.80
CA LYS A 48 -6.96 33.21 -26.26
C LYS A 48 -6.00 32.01 -26.32
N ILE A 49 -6.06 31.13 -25.33
CA ILE A 49 -5.23 29.91 -25.33
C ILE A 49 -5.66 28.98 -26.46
N GLU A 50 -6.96 28.76 -26.63
CA GLU A 50 -7.51 27.93 -27.73
C GLU A 50 -7.13 28.47 -29.10
N GLU A 51 -7.26 29.78 -29.31
CA GLU A 51 -6.87 30.47 -30.55
C GLU A 51 -5.36 30.26 -30.85
N GLN A 52 -4.50 30.41 -29.85
CA GLN A 52 -3.05 30.24 -30.04
C GLN A 52 -2.67 28.76 -30.27
N LEU A 53 -3.33 27.80 -29.61
CA LEU A 53 -3.13 26.37 -29.84
C LEU A 53 -3.56 25.99 -31.26
N ASN A 54 -4.68 26.53 -31.76
CA ASN A 54 -5.15 26.33 -33.13
C ASN A 54 -4.15 26.87 -34.15
N LEU A 55 -3.65 28.09 -33.95
CA LEU A 55 -2.64 28.69 -34.81
C LEU A 55 -1.34 27.87 -34.82
N LEU A 56 -0.90 27.33 -33.69
CA LEU A 56 0.28 26.47 -33.60
C LEU A 56 0.08 25.14 -34.33
N SER A 57 -1.13 24.60 -34.29
CA SER A 57 -1.52 23.39 -35.03
C SER A 57 -1.56 23.65 -36.54
N ASP A 58 -2.26 24.70 -36.98
CA ASP A 58 -2.46 25.03 -38.40
C ASP A 58 -1.13 25.35 -39.10
N ASN A 59 -0.22 26.03 -38.42
CA ASN A 59 1.11 26.32 -38.91
C ASN A 59 2.10 25.16 -38.81
N LYS A 60 1.66 23.97 -38.44
CA LYS A 60 2.51 22.78 -38.20
C LYS A 60 3.65 22.99 -37.21
N LYS A 61 3.68 24.11 -36.49
CA LYS A 61 4.69 24.40 -35.46
C LYS A 61 4.60 23.45 -34.27
N ALA A 62 3.39 23.06 -33.87
CA ALA A 62 3.18 22.09 -32.82
C ALA A 62 3.81 20.73 -33.19
N ALA A 63 3.61 20.27 -34.43
CA ALA A 63 4.22 19.04 -34.94
C ALA A 63 5.77 19.15 -34.96
N GLN A 64 6.33 20.27 -35.44
CA GLN A 64 7.78 20.51 -35.44
C GLN A 64 8.40 20.51 -34.04
N ILE A 65 7.69 21.11 -33.05
CA ILE A 65 8.13 21.11 -31.66
C ILE A 65 8.07 19.67 -31.12
N SER A 66 7.00 18.95 -31.40
CA SER A 66 6.83 17.56 -30.99
C SER A 66 7.95 16.67 -31.55
N GLU A 67 8.22 16.73 -32.85
CA GLU A 67 9.30 16.00 -33.49
C GLU A 67 10.69 16.38 -32.94
N LYS A 68 10.89 17.67 -32.65
CA LYS A 68 12.14 18.14 -32.05
C LYS A 68 12.42 17.51 -30.69
N TRP A 69 11.41 17.34 -29.85
CA TRP A 69 11.60 16.86 -28.48
C TRP A 69 11.35 15.38 -28.28
N PHE A 70 10.46 14.77 -29.08
CA PHE A 70 9.98 13.40 -28.88
C PHE A 70 10.27 12.48 -30.07
N SER A 71 10.87 12.99 -31.16
CA SER A 71 11.16 12.28 -32.42
C SER A 71 9.93 11.87 -33.23
N GLU A 72 8.73 12.26 -32.78
CA GLU A 72 7.46 11.93 -33.43
C GLU A 72 6.43 13.01 -33.12
N ASN A 73 5.42 13.13 -33.98
CA ASN A 73 4.30 14.04 -33.72
C ASN A 73 3.30 13.37 -32.77
N ILE A 74 3.33 13.77 -31.51
CA ILE A 74 2.39 13.34 -30.46
C ILE A 74 1.34 14.41 -30.13
N PHE A 75 1.24 15.46 -30.94
CA PHE A 75 0.27 16.52 -30.75
C PHE A 75 -1.07 16.16 -31.41
N PHE A 76 -2.12 16.04 -30.63
CA PHE A 76 -3.48 15.77 -31.10
C PHE A 76 -4.39 17.00 -30.86
N ARG A 77 -5.31 17.23 -31.80
CA ARG A 77 -6.39 18.21 -31.61
C ARG A 77 -7.50 17.56 -30.76
N PRO A 78 -8.16 18.33 -29.88
CA PRO A 78 -9.29 17.85 -29.12
C PRO A 78 -10.46 17.35 -29.99
N GLU A 79 -10.63 17.87 -31.20
CA GLU A 79 -11.68 17.46 -32.16
C GLU A 79 -11.46 16.04 -32.72
N GLU A 80 -10.21 15.56 -32.71
CA GLU A 80 -9.85 14.20 -33.17
C GLU A 80 -9.91 13.18 -32.01
N ALA A 81 -9.80 13.65 -30.78
CA ALA A 81 -10.06 12.84 -29.60
C ALA A 81 -11.57 12.82 -29.36
N ASN A 82 -12.21 11.67 -29.40
CA ASN A 82 -13.63 11.50 -29.03
C ASN A 82 -13.86 11.99 -27.58
N ILE A 83 -14.06 13.30 -27.43
CA ILE A 83 -14.28 14.00 -26.15
C ILE A 83 -15.66 13.68 -25.55
N GLU A 84 -16.55 12.98 -26.29
CA GLU A 84 -17.81 12.48 -25.73
C GLU A 84 -17.63 11.72 -24.40
N ASN A 85 -16.43 11.19 -24.14
CA ASN A 85 -16.11 10.57 -22.86
C ASN A 85 -15.60 11.54 -21.78
N ALA A 86 -15.10 12.73 -22.12
CA ALA A 86 -14.56 13.67 -21.13
C ALA A 86 -15.65 14.44 -20.40
N ASP A 87 -16.70 14.86 -21.10
CA ASP A 87 -17.84 15.55 -20.48
C ASP A 87 -18.71 14.61 -19.64
N ASN A 88 -18.79 13.33 -19.99
CA ASN A 88 -19.44 12.30 -19.17
C ASN A 88 -18.65 11.93 -17.91
N ILE A 89 -17.37 12.27 -17.84
CA ILE A 89 -16.53 12.04 -16.65
C ILE A 89 -16.76 13.14 -15.58
N SER A 90 -17.12 14.36 -15.98
CA SER A 90 -17.25 15.51 -15.08
C SER A 90 -18.66 15.72 -14.49
N GLN A 91 -19.71 15.16 -15.10
CA GLN A 91 -21.08 15.33 -14.64
C GLN A 91 -21.69 13.99 -14.21
N ASN A 92 -21.68 13.72 -12.92
CA ASN A 92 -22.50 12.68 -12.28
C ASN A 92 -21.94 11.26 -12.18
N LYS A 93 -20.64 11.05 -12.02
CA LYS A 93 -20.23 9.75 -11.47
C LYS A 93 -20.56 9.74 -9.98
N ASN A 94 -21.51 8.89 -9.62
CA ASN A 94 -21.71 8.50 -8.24
C ASN A 94 -20.38 7.94 -7.71
N VAL A 95 -19.63 8.76 -6.98
CA VAL A 95 -18.29 8.39 -6.46
C VAL A 95 -18.37 7.36 -5.34
N PHE A 96 -19.56 7.12 -4.83
CA PHE A 96 -19.82 6.20 -3.72
C PHE A 96 -19.34 4.76 -3.99
N PRO A 97 -19.57 4.15 -5.17
CA PRO A 97 -19.05 2.82 -5.49
C PRO A 97 -17.53 2.75 -5.44
N LEU A 98 -16.81 3.82 -5.79
CA LEU A 98 -15.34 3.86 -5.72
C LEU A 98 -14.84 3.80 -4.28
N PHE A 99 -15.51 4.49 -3.35
CA PHE A 99 -15.19 4.38 -1.92
C PHE A 99 -15.46 2.97 -1.39
N ILE A 100 -16.58 2.35 -1.77
CA ILE A 100 -16.92 0.98 -1.32
C ILE A 100 -15.92 -0.03 -1.87
N ASN A 101 -15.58 0.04 -3.16
CA ASN A 101 -14.59 -0.85 -3.76
C ASN A 101 -13.21 -0.68 -3.10
N GLY A 102 -12.79 0.56 -2.87
CA GLY A 102 -11.54 0.85 -2.16
C GLY A 102 -11.56 0.31 -0.73
N LEU A 103 -12.65 0.53 0.01
CA LEU A 103 -12.83 0.01 1.36
C LEU A 103 -12.83 -1.52 1.39
N SER A 104 -13.47 -2.17 0.43
CA SER A 104 -13.49 -3.63 0.32
C SER A 104 -12.06 -4.19 0.21
N ASN A 105 -11.25 -3.64 -0.69
CA ASN A 105 -9.86 -4.05 -0.86
C ASN A 105 -9.01 -3.80 0.39
N THR A 106 -9.21 -2.64 1.05
CA THR A 106 -8.59 -2.32 2.35
C THR A 106 -8.93 -3.36 3.41
N LEU A 107 -10.22 -3.75 3.52
CA LEU A 107 -10.68 -4.73 4.51
C LEU A 107 -10.18 -6.14 4.19
N VAL A 108 -10.17 -6.53 2.92
CA VAL A 108 -9.62 -7.83 2.49
C VAL A 108 -8.15 -7.94 2.86
N LEU A 109 -7.34 -6.93 2.54
CA LEU A 109 -5.93 -6.89 2.93
C LEU A 109 -5.78 -6.97 4.45
N PHE A 110 -6.51 -6.14 5.20
CA PHE A 110 -6.49 -6.12 6.66
C PHE A 110 -6.78 -7.51 7.26
N ILE A 111 -7.86 -8.18 6.80
CA ILE A 111 -8.27 -9.49 7.32
C ILE A 111 -7.21 -10.55 7.02
N ILE A 112 -6.69 -10.59 5.79
CA ILE A 112 -5.65 -11.57 5.43
C ILE A 112 -4.41 -11.35 6.28
N VAL A 113 -3.96 -10.11 6.44
CA VAL A 113 -2.76 -9.79 7.20
C VAL A 113 -2.92 -10.17 8.66
N ILE A 114 -4.05 -9.81 9.32
CA ILE A 114 -4.24 -10.10 10.73
C ILE A 114 -4.33 -11.63 11.01
N ILE A 115 -5.05 -12.36 10.15
CA ILE A 115 -5.19 -13.81 10.29
C ILE A 115 -3.84 -14.53 10.10
N ALA A 116 -2.99 -14.05 9.19
CA ALA A 116 -1.71 -14.70 8.93
C ALA A 116 -0.60 -14.25 9.88
N SER A 117 -0.55 -12.94 10.23
CA SER A 117 0.55 -12.39 11.02
C SER A 117 0.45 -12.72 12.52
N LEU A 118 -0.74 -12.88 13.09
CA LEU A 118 -0.90 -13.28 14.50
C LEU A 118 -0.30 -14.67 14.78
N PRO A 119 -0.71 -15.76 14.09
CA PRO A 119 -0.11 -17.07 14.34
C PRO A 119 1.36 -17.13 13.96
N LEU A 120 1.76 -16.47 12.86
CA LEU A 120 3.18 -16.39 12.47
C LEU A 120 4.01 -15.68 13.55
N GLY A 121 3.53 -14.54 14.07
CA GLY A 121 4.17 -13.82 15.17
C GLY A 121 4.30 -14.68 16.44
N PHE A 122 3.27 -15.46 16.76
CA PHE A 122 3.34 -16.40 17.87
C PHE A 122 4.42 -17.48 17.66
N LEU A 123 4.49 -18.08 16.47
CA LEU A 123 5.54 -19.06 16.13
C LEU A 123 6.94 -18.46 16.20
N ILE A 124 7.12 -17.23 15.70
CA ILE A 124 8.39 -16.48 15.78
C ILE A 124 8.76 -16.22 17.25
N CYS A 125 7.78 -15.85 18.09
CA CYS A 125 8.00 -15.68 19.53
C CYS A 125 8.49 -16.98 20.18
N LEU A 126 7.87 -18.13 19.88
CA LEU A 126 8.30 -19.43 20.39
C LEU A 126 9.73 -19.75 19.97
N GLY A 127 10.08 -19.54 18.69
CA GLY A 127 11.42 -19.73 18.18
C GLY A 127 12.45 -18.80 18.88
N ARG A 128 12.05 -17.56 19.21
CA ARG A 128 12.91 -16.62 19.94
C ARG A 128 13.15 -17.03 21.39
N ILE A 129 12.15 -17.61 22.04
CA ILE A 129 12.26 -18.01 23.46
C ILE A 129 12.94 -19.40 23.61
N TYR A 130 12.49 -20.37 22.82
CA TYR A 130 12.86 -21.77 23.00
C TYR A 130 13.86 -22.31 21.97
N GLY A 131 14.12 -21.56 20.89
CA GLY A 131 15.05 -21.99 19.83
C GLY A 131 16.51 -22.11 20.31
N CYS A 132 17.34 -22.78 19.51
CA CYS A 132 18.78 -22.78 19.72
C CYS A 132 19.40 -21.38 19.53
N LYS A 133 20.64 -21.19 19.93
CA LYS A 133 21.32 -19.87 19.87
C LYS A 133 21.29 -19.24 18.49
N PHE A 134 21.47 -20.05 17.44
CA PHE A 134 21.42 -19.57 16.05
C PHE A 134 20.01 -19.06 15.66
N ILE A 135 18.97 -19.85 15.99
CA ILE A 135 17.56 -19.47 15.72
C ILE A 135 17.21 -18.17 16.47
N LYS A 136 17.59 -18.07 17.75
CA LYS A 136 17.34 -16.85 18.54
C LYS A 136 18.00 -15.62 17.93
N LEU A 137 19.24 -15.76 17.45
CA LEU A 137 19.96 -14.65 16.83
C LEU A 137 19.32 -14.23 15.52
N SER A 138 19.01 -15.18 14.63
CA SER A 138 18.38 -14.93 13.33
C SER A 138 16.99 -14.28 13.46
N ILE A 139 16.16 -14.80 14.35
CA ILE A 139 14.85 -14.21 14.65
C ILE A 139 15.02 -12.81 15.24
N GLY A 140 16.00 -12.62 16.12
CA GLY A 140 16.30 -11.31 16.69
C GLY A 140 16.68 -10.27 15.65
N LEU A 141 17.51 -10.67 14.70
CA LEU A 141 17.91 -9.80 13.59
C LEU A 141 16.69 -9.45 12.71
N TYR A 142 15.88 -10.45 12.36
CA TYR A 142 14.65 -10.25 11.59
C TYR A 142 13.71 -9.25 12.28
N ILE A 143 13.39 -9.43 13.57
CA ILE A 143 12.52 -8.53 14.32
C ILE A 143 13.10 -7.12 14.35
N ASN A 144 14.40 -6.98 14.59
CA ASN A 144 15.05 -5.67 14.63
C ASN A 144 15.00 -4.95 13.28
N ILE A 145 15.21 -5.67 12.17
CA ILE A 145 15.10 -5.10 10.82
C ILE A 145 13.66 -4.67 10.55
N MET A 146 12.68 -5.55 10.74
CA MET A 146 11.29 -5.27 10.41
C MET A 146 10.69 -4.12 11.25
N ARG A 147 11.07 -4.02 12.51
CA ARG A 147 10.60 -2.94 13.39
C ARG A 147 11.46 -1.68 13.34
N GLY A 148 12.70 -1.80 12.87
CA GLY A 148 13.64 -0.69 12.77
C GLY A 148 13.64 0.04 11.42
N THR A 149 12.90 -0.45 10.43
CA THR A 149 12.81 0.16 9.09
C THR A 149 11.37 0.53 8.74
N PRO A 150 11.14 1.60 7.95
CA PRO A 150 9.80 2.00 7.54
C PRO A 150 9.10 0.94 6.70
N LEU A 151 7.85 0.62 7.02
CA LEU A 151 7.03 -0.34 6.27
C LEU A 151 6.93 0.01 4.78
N LEU A 152 6.83 1.31 4.46
CA LEU A 152 6.80 1.78 3.07
C LEU A 152 8.05 1.34 2.29
N LEU A 153 9.23 1.44 2.89
CA LEU A 153 10.47 0.99 2.24
C LEU A 153 10.49 -0.53 2.06
N GLN A 154 9.96 -1.28 3.01
CA GLN A 154 9.83 -2.74 2.90
C GLN A 154 8.90 -3.14 1.76
N LEU A 155 7.75 -2.45 1.60
CA LEU A 155 6.83 -2.64 0.47
C LEU A 155 7.53 -2.40 -0.88
N LEU A 156 8.22 -1.27 -1.01
CA LEU A 156 8.95 -0.92 -2.24
C LEU A 156 10.08 -1.91 -2.52
N PHE A 157 10.81 -2.34 -1.48
CA PHE A 157 11.88 -3.33 -1.63
C PHE A 157 11.34 -4.70 -2.07
N ILE A 158 10.27 -5.19 -1.45
CA ILE A 158 9.71 -6.51 -1.78
C ILE A 158 9.16 -6.54 -3.20
N PHE A 159 8.51 -5.46 -3.64
CA PHE A 159 7.93 -5.45 -4.98
C PHE A 159 8.94 -5.06 -6.06
N TYR A 160 9.68 -3.97 -5.88
CA TYR A 160 10.61 -3.44 -6.90
C TYR A 160 12.05 -3.91 -6.72
N GLY A 161 12.53 -4.06 -5.47
CA GLY A 161 13.92 -4.35 -5.17
C GLY A 161 14.27 -5.83 -5.21
N LEU A 162 13.39 -6.69 -4.70
CA LEU A 162 13.65 -8.12 -4.57
C LEU A 162 14.01 -8.82 -5.89
N PRO A 163 13.39 -8.49 -7.05
CA PRO A 163 13.79 -9.07 -8.34
C PRO A 163 15.25 -8.80 -8.75
N TYR A 164 15.87 -7.77 -8.22
CA TYR A 164 17.26 -7.40 -8.52
C TYR A 164 18.28 -8.00 -7.55
N VAL A 165 17.82 -8.69 -6.49
CA VAL A 165 18.74 -9.34 -5.53
C VAL A 165 19.37 -10.58 -6.17
N PRO A 166 20.72 -10.65 -6.30
CA PRO A 166 21.40 -11.81 -6.89
C PRO A 166 20.98 -13.12 -6.19
N PHE A 167 20.82 -14.17 -6.94
CA PHE A 167 20.39 -15.51 -6.52
C PHE A 167 18.96 -15.65 -6.00
N ILE A 168 18.36 -14.60 -5.47
CA ILE A 168 16.99 -14.63 -4.90
C ILE A 168 15.96 -14.14 -5.93
N GLY A 169 16.25 -13.06 -6.62
CA GLY A 169 15.30 -12.40 -7.54
C GLY A 169 14.81 -13.28 -8.69
N ASN A 170 15.63 -14.25 -9.14
CA ASN A 170 15.23 -15.19 -10.18
C ASN A 170 14.15 -16.18 -9.71
N TYR A 171 14.05 -16.45 -8.41
CA TYR A 171 13.12 -17.42 -7.81
C TYR A 171 11.94 -16.75 -7.12
N ILE A 172 12.13 -15.56 -6.57
CA ILE A 172 11.11 -14.84 -5.79
C ILE A 172 10.87 -13.46 -6.43
N SER A 173 10.01 -13.44 -7.46
CA SER A 173 9.49 -12.20 -8.03
C SER A 173 7.97 -12.23 -7.99
N PHE A 174 7.39 -11.21 -7.40
CA PHE A 174 5.95 -11.08 -7.33
C PHE A 174 5.42 -10.39 -8.60
N LYS A 175 4.61 -11.12 -9.38
CA LYS A 175 3.89 -10.52 -10.53
C LYS A 175 2.65 -9.76 -10.08
N ASP A 176 2.03 -10.22 -9.01
CA ASP A 176 0.84 -9.60 -8.41
C ASP A 176 1.26 -8.62 -7.30
N ARG A 177 0.84 -7.37 -7.47
CA ARG A 177 1.12 -6.27 -6.52
C ARG A 177 0.42 -6.46 -5.19
N PHE A 178 -0.82 -6.97 -5.22
CA PHE A 178 -1.59 -7.22 -4.01
C PHE A 178 -0.94 -8.32 -3.16
N LEU A 179 -0.50 -9.40 -3.80
CA LEU A 179 0.22 -10.48 -3.13
C LEU A 179 1.56 -10.00 -2.55
N ALA A 180 2.33 -9.23 -3.31
CA ALA A 180 3.60 -8.66 -2.83
C ALA A 180 3.41 -7.80 -1.58
N GLY A 181 2.41 -6.90 -1.64
CA GLY A 181 2.05 -6.06 -0.51
C GLY A 181 1.58 -6.88 0.69
N THR A 182 0.70 -7.85 0.47
CA THR A 182 0.19 -8.73 1.52
C THR A 182 1.34 -9.45 2.25
N VAL A 183 2.30 -10.01 1.50
CA VAL A 183 3.48 -10.67 2.10
C VAL A 183 4.32 -9.68 2.90
N ALA A 184 4.56 -8.49 2.39
CA ALA A 184 5.30 -7.45 3.11
C ALA A 184 4.64 -7.09 4.44
N PHE A 185 3.32 -6.86 4.43
CA PHE A 185 2.55 -6.60 5.64
C PHE A 185 2.59 -7.76 6.63
N ILE A 186 2.38 -9.00 6.17
CA ILE A 186 2.43 -10.18 7.03
C ILE A 186 3.77 -10.30 7.72
N LEU A 187 4.88 -10.15 6.98
CA LEU A 187 6.22 -10.23 7.56
C LEU A 187 6.47 -9.09 8.55
N ASN A 188 6.06 -7.88 8.24
CA ASN A 188 6.23 -6.74 9.14
C ASN A 188 5.43 -6.94 10.44
N TYR A 189 4.12 -7.16 10.33
CA TYR A 189 3.24 -7.31 11.49
C TYR A 189 3.52 -8.57 12.32
N ALA A 190 3.99 -9.66 11.71
CA ALA A 190 4.43 -10.83 12.44
C ALA A 190 5.62 -10.53 13.37
N ALA A 191 6.53 -9.63 12.98
CA ALA A 191 7.62 -9.18 13.84
C ALA A 191 7.12 -8.36 15.04
N TYR A 192 6.13 -7.48 14.83
CA TYR A 192 5.51 -6.73 15.91
C TYR A 192 4.76 -7.63 16.88
N PHE A 193 3.91 -8.54 16.37
CA PHE A 193 3.19 -9.49 17.20
C PHE A 193 4.13 -10.45 17.94
N ALA A 194 5.21 -10.89 17.32
CA ALA A 194 6.22 -11.72 17.99
C ALA A 194 6.80 -11.04 19.24
N GLU A 195 7.08 -9.75 19.16
CA GLU A 195 7.63 -9.01 20.28
C GLU A 195 6.56 -8.72 21.36
N ILE A 196 5.29 -8.47 20.96
CA ILE A 196 4.17 -8.34 21.90
C ILE A 196 3.99 -9.65 22.67
N PHE A 197 3.93 -10.80 21.99
CA PHE A 197 3.82 -12.10 22.63
C PHE A 197 5.00 -12.38 23.55
N ARG A 198 6.22 -12.06 23.11
CA ARG A 198 7.43 -12.22 23.95
C ARG A 198 7.35 -11.36 25.21
N GLY A 199 6.91 -10.10 25.08
CA GLY A 199 6.68 -9.22 26.23
C GLY A 199 5.67 -9.82 27.21
N GLY A 200 4.56 -10.35 26.69
CA GLY A 200 3.57 -11.03 27.51
C GLY A 200 4.08 -12.27 28.24
N VAL A 201 4.89 -13.11 27.57
CA VAL A 201 5.51 -14.27 28.22
C VAL A 201 6.47 -13.85 29.31
N LEU A 202 7.25 -12.80 29.10
CA LEU A 202 8.23 -12.30 30.08
C LEU A 202 7.59 -11.51 31.24
N SER A 203 6.34 -11.07 31.10
CA SER A 203 5.61 -10.35 32.17
C SER A 203 5.09 -11.28 33.26
N VAL A 204 5.03 -12.59 33.00
CA VAL A 204 4.55 -13.56 34.01
C VAL A 204 5.63 -13.78 35.06
N ASP A 205 5.23 -13.61 36.33
CA ASP A 205 6.11 -13.81 37.47
C ASP A 205 6.62 -15.26 37.52
N LYS A 206 7.93 -15.42 37.77
CA LYS A 206 8.55 -16.75 37.89
C LYS A 206 7.97 -17.57 39.04
N GLY A 207 7.51 -16.91 40.11
CA GLY A 207 6.81 -17.55 41.23
C GLY A 207 5.55 -18.29 40.79
N GLN A 208 4.83 -17.83 39.76
CA GLN A 208 3.69 -18.56 39.20
C GLN A 208 4.11 -19.94 38.63
N ILE A 209 5.25 -19.99 37.96
CA ILE A 209 5.81 -21.23 37.40
C ILE A 209 6.27 -22.18 38.52
N GLU A 210 6.87 -21.63 39.56
CA GLU A 210 7.32 -22.37 40.73
C GLU A 210 6.13 -22.92 41.55
N ALA A 211 5.12 -22.11 41.75
CA ALA A 211 3.87 -22.53 42.39
C ALA A 211 3.19 -23.67 41.64
N CYS A 212 3.12 -23.61 40.33
CA CYS A 212 2.60 -24.69 39.50
C CYS A 212 3.35 -26.01 39.71
N LYS A 213 4.68 -25.95 39.84
CA LYS A 213 5.49 -27.15 40.14
C LYS A 213 5.21 -27.75 41.49
N VAL A 214 5.11 -26.90 42.53
CA VAL A 214 4.80 -27.33 43.91
C VAL A 214 3.42 -27.99 43.98
N LEU A 215 2.43 -27.45 43.25
CA LEU A 215 1.07 -27.99 43.16
C LEU A 215 0.95 -29.23 42.26
N GLY A 216 2.07 -29.74 41.69
CA GLY A 216 2.09 -30.93 40.86
C GLY A 216 1.50 -30.76 39.46
N PHE A 217 1.37 -29.55 38.95
CA PHE A 217 0.92 -29.33 37.60
C PHE A 217 1.98 -29.81 36.58
N SER A 218 1.54 -30.54 35.58
CA SER A 218 2.38 -30.79 34.41
C SER A 218 2.67 -29.48 33.67
N LYS A 219 3.77 -29.44 32.89
CA LYS A 219 4.13 -28.24 32.11
C LYS A 219 2.99 -27.77 31.20
N ILE A 220 2.24 -28.69 30.61
CA ILE A 220 1.11 -28.41 29.73
C ILE A 220 -0.06 -27.83 30.55
N GLN A 221 -0.38 -28.40 31.71
CA GLN A 221 -1.43 -27.89 32.58
C GLN A 221 -1.10 -26.47 33.07
N ALA A 222 0.13 -26.23 33.52
CA ALA A 222 0.60 -24.89 33.92
C ALA A 222 0.45 -23.90 32.76
N LEU A 223 0.87 -24.29 31.54
CA LEU A 223 0.78 -23.41 30.37
C LEU A 223 -0.68 -23.02 30.07
N TYR A 224 -1.56 -23.99 29.88
CA TYR A 224 -2.94 -23.70 29.44
C TYR A 224 -3.84 -23.14 30.53
N LYS A 225 -3.71 -23.60 31.78
CA LYS A 225 -4.60 -23.19 32.86
C LYS A 225 -4.19 -21.92 33.59
N ILE A 226 -2.87 -21.61 33.61
CA ILE A 226 -2.33 -20.51 34.43
C ILE A 226 -1.66 -19.45 33.55
N LEU A 227 -0.70 -19.85 32.66
CA LEU A 227 0.13 -18.88 31.97
C LEU A 227 -0.59 -18.23 30.79
N ILE A 228 -1.20 -19.00 29.89
CA ILE A 228 -1.88 -18.45 28.70
C ILE A 228 -2.98 -17.44 29.07
N PRO A 229 -3.88 -17.67 30.03
CA PRO A 229 -4.88 -16.68 30.41
C PRO A 229 -4.30 -15.38 30.95
N GLN A 230 -3.20 -15.46 31.69
CA GLN A 230 -2.50 -14.26 32.18
C GLN A 230 -1.80 -13.50 31.05
N ILE A 231 -1.05 -14.22 30.21
CA ILE A 231 -0.37 -13.66 29.03
C ILE A 231 -1.38 -12.97 28.12
N PHE A 232 -2.52 -13.61 27.84
CA PHE A 232 -3.55 -13.08 26.97
C PHE A 232 -4.05 -11.71 27.45
N LYS A 233 -4.32 -11.56 28.75
CA LYS A 233 -4.76 -10.28 29.34
C LYS A 233 -3.72 -9.17 29.18
N VAL A 234 -2.45 -9.51 29.29
CA VAL A 234 -1.35 -8.53 29.16
C VAL A 234 -1.11 -8.13 27.68
N VAL A 235 -1.21 -9.07 26.75
CA VAL A 235 -0.91 -8.77 25.34
C VAL A 235 -2.09 -8.16 24.58
N LEU A 236 -3.32 -8.38 25.04
CA LEU A 236 -4.54 -7.98 24.33
C LEU A 236 -4.60 -6.47 24.03
N PRO A 237 -4.29 -5.54 24.93
CA PRO A 237 -4.28 -4.11 24.64
C PRO A 237 -3.23 -3.75 23.56
N SER A 238 -2.05 -4.38 23.62
CA SER A 238 -0.98 -4.16 22.62
C SER A 238 -1.36 -4.70 21.24
N ILE A 239 -2.00 -5.89 21.18
CA ILE A 239 -2.54 -6.45 19.94
C ILE A 239 -3.61 -5.52 19.37
N CYS A 240 -4.52 -4.98 20.20
CA CYS A 240 -5.52 -4.02 19.77
C CYS A 240 -4.87 -2.78 19.12
N ASN A 241 -3.88 -2.18 19.77
CA ASN A 241 -3.19 -1.00 19.25
C ASN A 241 -2.51 -1.27 17.89
N GLU A 242 -1.81 -2.40 17.76
CA GLU A 242 -1.19 -2.78 16.49
C GLU A 242 -2.23 -3.10 15.40
N THR A 243 -3.35 -3.72 15.77
CA THR A 243 -4.44 -4.00 14.82
C THR A 243 -5.07 -2.71 14.31
N VAL A 244 -5.28 -1.70 15.16
CA VAL A 244 -5.75 -0.36 14.74
C VAL A 244 -4.72 0.35 13.87
N THR A 245 -3.45 0.19 14.15
CA THR A 245 -2.37 0.74 13.31
C THR A 245 -2.36 0.07 11.93
N LEU A 246 -2.53 -1.26 11.87
CA LEU A 246 -2.64 -1.99 10.61
C LEU A 246 -3.75 -1.45 9.70
N VAL A 247 -4.94 -1.12 10.25
CA VAL A 247 -6.03 -0.52 9.44
C VAL A 247 -5.55 0.74 8.70
N LYS A 248 -4.79 1.60 9.36
CA LYS A 248 -4.26 2.83 8.76
C LYS A 248 -3.14 2.55 7.78
N ASP A 249 -2.25 1.64 8.13
CA ASP A 249 -1.08 1.28 7.34
C ASP A 249 -1.45 0.59 6.02
N THR A 250 -2.63 -0.07 5.94
CA THR A 250 -3.12 -0.62 4.66
C THR A 250 -3.10 0.40 3.53
N SER A 251 -3.25 1.69 3.84
CA SER A 251 -3.15 2.77 2.86
C SER A 251 -1.80 2.83 2.15
N LEU A 252 -0.70 2.36 2.78
CA LEU A 252 0.63 2.42 2.19
C LEU A 252 0.78 1.55 0.93
N ILE A 253 -0.11 0.56 0.74
CA ILE A 253 -0.05 -0.36 -0.41
C ILE A 253 -0.30 0.35 -1.74
N TYR A 254 -0.92 1.56 -1.72
CA TYR A 254 -1.10 2.36 -2.93
C TYR A 254 0.25 2.71 -3.59
N SER A 255 1.34 2.77 -2.82
CA SER A 255 2.68 3.10 -3.30
C SER A 255 3.24 2.11 -4.32
N ILE A 256 2.75 0.88 -4.31
CA ILE A 256 3.06 -0.16 -5.30
C ILE A 256 1.94 -0.35 -6.34
N GLY A 257 0.99 0.60 -6.40
CA GLY A 257 -0.06 0.64 -7.41
C GLY A 257 -1.24 -0.30 -7.15
N VAL A 258 -1.49 -0.69 -5.90
CA VAL A 258 -2.70 -1.43 -5.51
C VAL A 258 -3.85 -0.45 -5.26
N VAL A 259 -4.99 -0.75 -5.83
CA VAL A 259 -6.21 0.06 -5.67
C VAL A 259 -6.85 -0.27 -4.31
N GLU A 260 -6.90 0.71 -3.43
CA GLU A 260 -7.51 0.66 -2.10
C GLU A 260 -8.22 2.00 -1.80
N LEU A 261 -8.69 2.22 -0.58
CA LEU A 261 -9.51 3.39 -0.22
C LEU A 261 -8.80 4.73 -0.50
N LEU A 262 -7.52 4.88 -0.10
CA LEU A 262 -6.76 6.11 -0.31
C LEU A 262 -6.44 6.32 -1.80
N SER A 263 -6.11 5.24 -2.53
CA SER A 263 -5.86 5.27 -3.97
C SER A 263 -7.09 5.77 -4.74
N ASN A 264 -8.27 5.18 -4.47
CA ASN A 264 -9.52 5.63 -5.08
C ASN A 264 -9.87 7.07 -4.70
N THR A 265 -9.65 7.44 -3.44
CA THR A 265 -9.87 8.82 -2.98
C THR A 265 -8.98 9.79 -3.75
N LYS A 266 -7.70 9.47 -3.93
CA LYS A 266 -6.77 10.28 -4.70
C LYS A 266 -7.21 10.44 -6.16
N ASN A 267 -7.69 9.35 -6.77
CA ASN A 267 -8.22 9.40 -8.14
C ASN A 267 -9.46 10.32 -8.24
N ILE A 268 -10.37 10.27 -7.26
CA ILE A 268 -11.54 11.16 -7.20
C ILE A 268 -11.08 12.63 -7.04
N VAL A 269 -10.16 12.90 -6.13
CA VAL A 269 -9.62 14.26 -5.93
C VAL A 269 -8.97 14.79 -7.20
N ASN A 270 -8.15 13.98 -7.86
CA ASN A 270 -7.47 14.38 -9.09
C ASN A 270 -8.47 14.64 -10.23
N SER A 271 -9.53 13.84 -10.36
CA SER A 271 -10.54 13.99 -11.43
C SER A 271 -11.51 15.14 -11.18
N THR A 272 -11.79 15.48 -9.92
CA THR A 272 -12.76 16.51 -9.56
C THR A 272 -12.13 17.84 -9.16
N ALA A 273 -10.79 17.88 -8.98
CA ALA A 273 -10.05 19.00 -8.39
C ALA A 273 -10.65 19.47 -7.03
N ASN A 274 -11.29 18.56 -6.31
CA ASN A 274 -11.94 18.81 -5.03
C ASN A 274 -11.27 17.97 -3.94
N VAL A 275 -10.80 18.59 -2.87
CA VAL A 275 -10.10 17.92 -1.75
C VAL A 275 -11.05 17.29 -0.72
N PHE A 276 -12.34 17.58 -0.80
CA PHE A 276 -13.34 17.08 0.16
C PHE A 276 -13.38 15.55 0.29
N PRO A 277 -13.17 14.75 -0.77
CA PRO A 277 -13.07 13.28 -0.68
C PRO A 277 -12.04 12.76 0.33
N TYR A 278 -10.94 13.50 0.61
CA TYR A 278 -10.00 13.10 1.64
C TYR A 278 -10.61 13.13 3.05
N ILE A 279 -11.53 14.07 3.32
CA ILE A 279 -12.25 14.13 4.60
C ILE A 279 -13.14 12.90 4.74
N ILE A 280 -13.84 12.52 3.66
CA ILE A 280 -14.72 11.32 3.65
C ILE A 280 -13.87 10.06 3.91
N ALA A 281 -12.74 9.91 3.22
CA ALA A 281 -11.84 8.77 3.44
C ALA A 281 -11.31 8.74 4.88
N GLY A 282 -10.93 9.90 5.43
CA GLY A 282 -10.51 10.03 6.83
C GLY A 282 -11.59 9.57 7.82
N LEU A 283 -12.85 9.94 7.57
CA LEU A 283 -13.98 9.46 8.37
C LEU A 283 -14.19 7.95 8.25
N ILE A 284 -14.05 7.38 7.06
CA ILE A 284 -14.16 5.92 6.85
C ILE A 284 -13.05 5.19 7.63
N TYR A 285 -11.78 5.62 7.53
CA TYR A 285 -10.69 5.06 8.32
C TYR A 285 -10.92 5.20 9.82
N PHE A 286 -11.41 6.37 10.26
CA PHE A 286 -11.75 6.59 11.68
C PHE A 286 -12.82 5.60 12.17
N LEU A 287 -13.90 5.43 11.42
CA LEU A 287 -14.96 4.48 11.76
C LEU A 287 -14.46 3.03 11.77
N ALA A 288 -13.62 2.65 10.81
CA ALA A 288 -12.99 1.32 10.79
C ALA A 288 -12.10 1.09 12.03
N CYS A 289 -11.25 2.05 12.38
CA CYS A 289 -10.43 1.99 13.58
C CYS A 289 -11.29 1.94 14.87
N TYR A 290 -12.34 2.74 14.94
CA TYR A 290 -13.27 2.74 16.06
C TYR A 290 -13.98 1.39 16.23
N PHE A 291 -14.42 0.79 15.11
CA PHE A 291 -15.06 -0.54 15.11
C PHE A 291 -14.11 -1.63 15.60
N VAL A 292 -12.86 -1.64 15.12
CA VAL A 292 -11.84 -2.57 15.62
C VAL A 292 -11.63 -2.38 17.13
N THR A 293 -11.44 -1.15 17.59
CA THR A 293 -11.27 -0.85 19.02
C THR A 293 -12.47 -1.31 19.84
N TRP A 294 -13.69 -1.11 19.33
CA TRP A 294 -14.91 -1.54 19.99
C TRP A 294 -14.99 -3.06 20.17
N ILE A 295 -14.58 -3.83 19.14
CA ILE A 295 -14.49 -5.29 19.22
C ILE A 295 -13.51 -5.69 20.33
N PHE A 296 -12.29 -5.15 20.34
CA PHE A 296 -11.28 -5.50 21.35
C PHE A 296 -11.69 -5.15 22.77
N ARG A 297 -12.35 -4.01 22.98
CA ARG A 297 -12.90 -3.63 24.31
C ARG A 297 -13.91 -4.64 24.84
N LYS A 298 -14.64 -5.35 23.99
CA LYS A 298 -15.53 -6.44 24.42
C LYS A 298 -14.73 -7.62 24.99
N PHE A 299 -13.59 -7.95 24.35
CA PHE A 299 -12.72 -9.03 24.84
C PHE A 299 -11.91 -8.65 26.09
N GLU A 300 -11.61 -7.38 26.31
CA GLU A 300 -10.95 -6.91 27.53
C GLU A 300 -11.85 -7.01 28.78
N LYS A 301 -13.16 -6.90 28.59
CA LYS A 301 -14.14 -6.95 29.70
C LYS A 301 -14.61 -8.37 30.07
N SER A 302 -14.30 -9.34 29.21
CA SER A 302 -14.60 -10.75 29.43
C SER A 302 -13.44 -11.48 30.11
#